data_15829bced515d9ea2f9aa5a9ddb2a7e0
#
_entry.id   15829bced515d9ea2f9aa5a9ddb2a7e0
#
_cell.length_a   1.000
_cell.length_b   1.000
_cell.length_c   1.000
_cell.angle_alpha   90.00
_cell.angle_beta   90.00
_cell.angle_gamma   90.00
#
_symmetry.space_group_name_H-M   'P 1'
#
loop_
_entity.id
_entity.type
_entity.pdbx_description
1 polymer ?
#
loop_
_entity_poly.entity_id
_entity_poly.type
_entity_poly.pdbx_seq_one_letter_code
_entity_poly.pdbx_strand_id
1 'polypeptide(L)'
;FFVLGVAAACVMAGFLYRIAAPILFVAFTYTFLLDQTRYLNHFYLVCLISFLMCFLPAERAFSVDALLRRKIRSDVVPAWTLWLLRAQIGIPYFYGGIAKLNHDWIYGGEPMRSWLRPFTRIPPLGHVFGAGWVVYSFVIGGLLLDLLVVPLLLWRRTRLVAFIAAVLFNLINAVIFDIGIFPWLMLGALLIFFPPDLPRRFARAFMSPGQEFPGAVQVAAAPVEERRPLAGSEKVVAALLSAYLVFQLTFPLRHYLYPGNVSWTEEGHNFSWHMKLRTKGGEAVFTVTHPGSGQTWTIKPEQYLASHQVVKMSTKPDLILHFAHHLAEEKRREGYDNVEVRARVMVSLNGREPQLLIDPNLDLAKEEVSLLPARWIVPLTTPLGSRQASIRSDSDPE
;
A
#
# COMPACT_ATOMS: atom_id res chain seq x y z
N PHE A 1 19.99 1.27 7.88
CA PHE A 1 19.04 2.03 8.71
C PHE A 1 19.60 3.37 9.17
N PHE A 2 20.86 3.46 9.64
CA PHE A 2 21.47 4.73 10.09
C PHE A 2 21.43 5.80 8.99
N VAL A 3 21.90 5.49 7.78
CA VAL A 3 21.89 6.39 6.61
C VAL A 3 20.47 6.85 6.30
N LEU A 4 19.50 5.92 6.36
CA LEU A 4 18.08 6.22 6.14
C LEU A 4 17.55 7.23 7.16
N GLY A 5 17.86 7.02 8.46
CA GLY A 5 17.44 7.93 9.54
C GLY A 5 18.02 9.31 9.40
N VAL A 6 19.34 9.41 9.09
CA VAL A 6 20.02 10.70 8.87
C VAL A 6 19.45 11.42 7.65
N ALA A 7 19.25 10.73 6.52
CA ALA A 7 18.69 11.31 5.32
C ALA A 7 17.25 11.81 5.56
N ALA A 8 16.42 11.04 6.29
CA ALA A 8 15.07 11.45 6.66
C ALA A 8 15.06 12.71 7.54
N ALA A 9 15.95 12.79 8.54
CA ALA A 9 16.10 13.96 9.39
C ALA A 9 16.56 15.19 8.59
N CYS A 10 17.48 15.02 7.66
CA CYS A 10 17.94 16.10 6.76
C CYS A 10 16.80 16.59 5.85
N VAL A 11 16.01 15.68 5.26
CA VAL A 11 14.84 16.04 4.45
C VAL A 11 13.80 16.77 5.29
N MET A 12 13.52 16.29 6.50
CA MET A 12 12.57 16.93 7.44
C MET A 12 12.99 18.35 7.82
N ALA A 13 14.28 18.57 8.08
CA ALA A 13 14.83 19.89 8.41
C ALA A 13 15.04 20.78 7.15
N GLY A 14 14.98 20.20 5.95
CA GLY A 14 15.36 20.86 4.71
C GLY A 14 16.86 21.24 4.71
N PHE A 15 17.69 20.37 5.27
CA PHE A 15 19.15 20.55 5.32
C PHE A 15 19.81 19.63 4.28
N LEU A 16 20.70 20.22 3.46
CA LEU A 16 21.32 19.52 2.31
C LEU A 16 20.26 18.75 1.47
N TYR A 17 19.08 19.37 1.33
CA TYR A 17 17.89 18.70 0.79
C TYR A 17 18.14 18.02 -0.56
N ARG A 18 18.84 18.70 -1.50
CA ARG A 18 19.13 18.16 -2.85
C ARG A 18 19.99 16.90 -2.88
N ILE A 19 20.70 16.63 -1.78
CA ILE A 19 21.52 15.42 -1.59
C ILE A 19 20.74 14.41 -0.73
N ALA A 20 20.10 14.89 0.33
CA ALA A 20 19.39 14.04 1.28
C ALA A 20 18.17 13.35 0.67
N ALA A 21 17.40 14.01 -0.21
CA ALA A 21 16.21 13.44 -0.83
C ALA A 21 16.53 12.24 -1.77
N PRO A 22 17.52 12.29 -2.69
CA PRO A 22 17.96 11.12 -3.44
C PRO A 22 18.51 9.99 -2.57
N ILE A 23 19.26 10.30 -1.52
CA ILE A 23 19.79 9.28 -0.60
C ILE A 23 18.62 8.60 0.13
N LEU A 24 17.64 9.38 0.62
CA LEU A 24 16.42 8.84 1.25
C LEU A 24 15.66 7.91 0.32
N PHE A 25 15.43 8.36 -0.93
CA PHE A 25 14.73 7.57 -1.93
C PHE A 25 15.44 6.23 -2.20
N VAL A 26 16.75 6.27 -2.50
CA VAL A 26 17.50 5.06 -2.82
C VAL A 26 17.59 4.12 -1.61
N ALA A 27 17.91 4.64 -0.43
CA ALA A 27 18.06 3.83 0.77
C ALA A 27 16.71 3.21 1.21
N PHE A 28 15.61 3.96 1.13
CA PHE A 28 14.28 3.44 1.48
C PHE A 28 13.80 2.41 0.46
N THR A 29 13.94 2.70 -0.84
CA THR A 29 13.55 1.77 -1.91
C THR A 29 14.37 0.48 -1.84
N TYR A 30 15.66 0.57 -1.59
CA TYR A 30 16.51 -0.60 -1.38
C TYR A 30 16.01 -1.47 -0.22
N THR A 31 15.76 -0.87 0.95
CA THR A 31 15.25 -1.63 2.11
C THR A 31 13.87 -2.22 1.87
N PHE A 32 13.00 -1.53 1.13
CA PHE A 32 11.68 -2.01 0.75
C PHE A 32 11.73 -3.23 -0.19
N LEU A 33 12.69 -3.26 -1.11
CA LEU A 33 12.82 -4.33 -2.10
C LEU A 33 13.61 -5.56 -1.60
N LEU A 34 14.27 -5.47 -0.43
CA LEU A 34 15.07 -6.58 0.12
C LEU A 34 14.23 -7.82 0.49
N ASP A 35 12.99 -7.62 0.94
CA ASP A 35 12.13 -8.71 1.41
C ASP A 35 10.72 -8.55 0.86
N GLN A 36 10.37 -9.36 -0.14
CA GLN A 36 9.06 -9.36 -0.77
C GLN A 36 7.93 -9.70 0.22
N THR A 37 8.23 -10.44 1.28
CA THR A 37 7.24 -10.77 2.33
C THR A 37 6.80 -9.56 3.14
N ARG A 38 7.62 -8.50 3.14
CA ARG A 38 7.36 -7.23 3.82
C ARG A 38 6.72 -6.17 2.93
N TYR A 39 6.28 -6.55 1.73
CA TYR A 39 5.55 -5.63 0.86
C TYR A 39 4.32 -5.04 1.54
N LEU A 40 4.26 -3.70 1.58
CA LEU A 40 3.12 -2.91 2.07
C LEU A 40 2.85 -1.75 1.11
N ASN A 41 1.59 -1.50 0.77
CA ASN A 41 1.22 -0.42 -0.14
C ASN A 41 1.68 0.97 0.34
N HIS A 42 1.70 1.22 1.64
CA HIS A 42 2.18 2.50 2.17
C HIS A 42 3.70 2.67 2.07
N PHE A 43 4.48 1.60 2.11
CA PHE A 43 5.92 1.67 1.82
C PHE A 43 6.16 1.98 0.35
N TYR A 44 5.37 1.37 -0.54
CA TYR A 44 5.38 1.75 -1.96
C TYR A 44 5.03 3.25 -2.14
N LEU A 45 4.01 3.76 -1.42
CA LEU A 45 3.68 5.19 -1.44
C LEU A 45 4.85 6.06 -0.98
N VAL A 46 5.57 5.67 0.08
CA VAL A 46 6.77 6.40 0.55
C VAL A 46 7.86 6.38 -0.51
N CYS A 47 8.09 5.25 -1.22
CA CYS A 47 9.02 5.21 -2.35
C CYS A 47 8.64 6.23 -3.44
N LEU A 48 7.36 6.29 -3.82
CA LEU A 48 6.88 7.22 -4.85
C LEU A 48 6.98 8.69 -4.40
N ILE A 49 6.59 8.99 -3.16
CA ILE A 49 6.70 10.36 -2.62
C ILE A 49 8.18 10.77 -2.53
N SER A 50 9.05 9.92 -1.99
CA SER A 50 10.48 10.23 -1.88
C SER A 50 11.15 10.38 -3.26
N PHE A 51 10.74 9.59 -4.26
CA PHE A 51 11.14 9.79 -5.65
C PHE A 51 10.73 11.18 -6.16
N LEU A 52 9.46 11.56 -6.00
CA LEU A 52 8.98 12.86 -6.43
C LEU A 52 9.71 14.00 -5.71
N MET A 53 9.96 13.85 -4.41
CA MET A 53 10.68 14.84 -3.60
C MET A 53 12.08 15.15 -4.14
N CYS A 54 12.74 14.22 -4.84
CA CYS A 54 14.04 14.50 -5.49
C CYS A 54 13.97 15.64 -6.51
N PHE A 55 12.82 15.86 -7.14
CA PHE A 55 12.61 16.86 -8.19
C PHE A 55 11.92 18.13 -7.71
N LEU A 56 11.30 18.08 -6.53
CA LEU A 56 10.54 19.20 -5.99
C LEU A 56 11.46 20.20 -5.27
N PRO A 57 11.20 21.53 -5.40
CA PRO A 57 11.98 22.55 -4.73
C PRO A 57 11.49 22.80 -3.28
N ALA A 58 11.46 21.74 -2.46
CA ALA A 58 10.90 21.81 -1.11
C ALA A 58 11.81 22.52 -0.11
N GLU A 59 13.07 22.76 -0.47
CA GLU A 59 14.06 23.48 0.33
C GLU A 59 13.92 25.02 0.31
N ARG A 60 13.02 25.59 -0.52
CA ARG A 60 12.99 27.03 -0.76
C ARG A 60 12.38 27.85 0.37
N ALA A 61 11.56 27.24 1.22
CA ALA A 61 10.92 27.92 2.37
C ALA A 61 10.85 26.98 3.58
N PHE A 62 10.89 27.55 4.79
CA PHE A 62 10.82 26.81 6.06
C PHE A 62 11.88 25.71 6.17
N SER A 63 13.08 25.94 5.67
CA SER A 63 14.17 24.95 5.61
C SER A 63 15.47 25.57 6.11
N VAL A 64 16.37 24.72 6.62
CA VAL A 64 17.74 25.12 7.01
C VAL A 64 18.51 25.64 5.80
N ASP A 65 18.35 25.00 4.63
CA ASP A 65 19.02 25.47 3.41
C ASP A 65 18.59 26.89 3.01
N ALA A 66 17.30 27.24 3.17
CA ALA A 66 16.82 28.60 2.88
C ALA A 66 17.29 29.63 3.92
N LEU A 67 17.58 29.20 5.16
CA LEU A 67 18.16 30.06 6.20
C LEU A 67 19.66 30.33 5.91
N LEU A 68 20.39 29.28 5.54
CA LEU A 68 21.84 29.37 5.28
C LEU A 68 22.15 29.99 3.91
N ARG A 69 21.30 29.74 2.91
CA ARG A 69 21.49 30.18 1.53
C ARG A 69 20.33 31.07 1.09
N ARG A 70 20.34 32.34 1.50
CA ARG A 70 19.27 33.29 1.18
C ARG A 70 18.92 33.40 -0.31
N LYS A 71 19.87 33.07 -1.21
CA LYS A 71 19.66 33.11 -2.67
C LYS A 71 18.67 32.06 -3.20
N ILE A 72 18.50 30.93 -2.51
CA ILE A 72 17.53 29.89 -2.91
C ILE A 72 16.14 30.13 -2.35
N ARG A 73 16.01 31.05 -1.41
CA ARG A 73 14.74 31.34 -0.74
C ARG A 73 13.73 31.87 -1.74
N SER A 74 12.57 31.26 -1.76
CA SER A 74 11.45 31.68 -2.60
C SER A 74 10.14 31.40 -1.88
N ASP A 75 9.23 32.35 -1.94
CA ASP A 75 7.88 32.22 -1.39
C ASP A 75 6.90 31.61 -2.39
N VAL A 76 7.35 31.40 -3.61
CA VAL A 76 6.57 30.81 -4.71
C VAL A 76 7.28 29.59 -5.29
N VAL A 77 6.50 28.60 -5.65
CA VAL A 77 6.94 27.40 -6.38
C VAL A 77 5.99 27.15 -7.55
N PRO A 78 6.43 26.45 -8.61
CA PRO A 78 5.56 26.10 -9.73
C PRO A 78 4.33 25.33 -9.22
N ALA A 79 3.14 25.70 -9.68
CA ALA A 79 1.88 25.10 -9.21
C ALA A 79 1.81 23.57 -9.46
N TRP A 80 2.47 23.09 -10.52
CA TRP A 80 2.51 21.67 -10.85
C TRP A 80 3.11 20.80 -9.72
N THR A 81 4.04 21.34 -8.92
CA THR A 81 4.68 20.61 -7.81
C THR A 81 3.66 20.19 -6.77
N LEU A 82 2.73 21.07 -6.41
CA LEU A 82 1.66 20.80 -5.46
C LEU A 82 0.60 19.86 -6.08
N TRP A 83 0.23 20.10 -7.34
CA TRP A 83 -0.75 19.25 -8.02
C TRP A 83 -0.26 17.84 -8.24
N LEU A 84 1.05 17.65 -8.52
CA LEU A 84 1.66 16.33 -8.64
C LEU A 84 1.56 15.55 -7.32
N LEU A 85 1.89 16.17 -6.18
CA LEU A 85 1.75 15.53 -4.87
C LEU A 85 0.29 15.22 -4.54
N ARG A 86 -0.65 16.15 -4.83
CA ARG A 86 -2.09 15.91 -4.64
C ARG A 86 -2.58 14.74 -5.49
N ALA A 87 -2.16 14.67 -6.74
CA ALA A 87 -2.49 13.54 -7.62
C ALA A 87 -1.92 12.23 -7.06
N GLN A 88 -0.63 12.24 -6.66
CA GLN A 88 0.02 11.05 -6.09
C GLN A 88 -0.68 10.54 -4.82
N ILE A 89 -1.13 11.43 -3.94
CA ILE A 89 -1.90 11.04 -2.74
C ILE A 89 -3.33 10.63 -3.12
N GLY A 90 -3.91 11.21 -4.16
CA GLY A 90 -5.25 10.87 -4.63
C GLY A 90 -5.35 9.47 -5.26
N ILE A 91 -4.30 9.02 -5.94
CA ILE A 91 -4.27 7.72 -6.62
C ILE A 91 -4.53 6.53 -5.66
N PRO A 92 -3.86 6.37 -4.52
CA PRO A 92 -4.15 5.32 -3.55
C PRO A 92 -5.59 5.34 -3.03
N TYR A 93 -6.16 6.50 -2.75
CA TYR A 93 -7.55 6.63 -2.34
C TYR A 93 -8.49 6.15 -3.44
N PHE A 94 -8.32 6.67 -4.66
CA PHE A 94 -9.17 6.30 -5.79
C PHE A 94 -9.15 4.79 -6.05
N TYR A 95 -7.96 4.19 -6.18
CA TYR A 95 -7.85 2.75 -6.42
C TYR A 95 -8.24 1.90 -5.21
N GLY A 96 -7.99 2.38 -3.99
CA GLY A 96 -8.49 1.75 -2.78
C GLY A 96 -10.01 1.68 -2.74
N GLY A 97 -10.68 2.74 -3.21
CA GLY A 97 -12.13 2.77 -3.38
C GLY A 97 -12.62 1.82 -4.49
N ILE A 98 -12.02 1.89 -5.69
CA ILE A 98 -12.37 0.99 -6.82
C ILE A 98 -12.21 -0.48 -6.41
N ALA A 99 -11.11 -0.83 -5.74
CA ALA A 99 -10.84 -2.20 -5.31
C ALA A 99 -11.86 -2.72 -4.28
N LYS A 100 -12.57 -1.84 -3.56
CA LYS A 100 -13.69 -2.19 -2.67
C LYS A 100 -14.98 -2.51 -3.41
N LEU A 101 -15.10 -2.20 -4.70
CA LEU A 101 -16.25 -2.53 -5.53
C LEU A 101 -16.19 -4.02 -5.94
N ASN A 102 -16.21 -4.91 -4.96
CA ASN A 102 -16.19 -6.35 -5.17
C ASN A 102 -17.26 -7.03 -4.30
N HIS A 103 -17.63 -8.27 -4.66
CA HIS A 103 -18.70 -9.02 -4.02
C HIS A 103 -18.46 -9.26 -2.53
N ASP A 104 -17.24 -9.64 -2.13
CA ASP A 104 -16.92 -9.95 -0.73
C ASP A 104 -17.09 -8.71 0.16
N TRP A 105 -16.67 -7.55 -0.33
CA TRP A 105 -16.77 -6.29 0.39
C TRP A 105 -18.22 -5.82 0.49
N ILE A 106 -18.92 -5.68 -0.66
CA ILE A 106 -20.22 -5.03 -0.71
C ILE A 106 -21.32 -5.92 -0.12
N TYR A 107 -21.39 -7.19 -0.52
CA TYR A 107 -22.47 -8.09 -0.11
C TYR A 107 -22.10 -8.93 1.11
N GLY A 108 -20.86 -9.39 1.20
CA GLY A 108 -20.40 -10.20 2.33
C GLY A 108 -20.05 -9.40 3.58
N GLY A 109 -19.69 -8.12 3.40
CA GLY A 109 -19.12 -7.30 4.47
C GLY A 109 -17.76 -7.81 4.93
N GLU A 110 -17.10 -8.64 4.10
CA GLU A 110 -15.79 -9.21 4.38
C GLU A 110 -14.66 -8.42 3.64
N PRO A 111 -13.53 -8.29 4.25
CA PRO A 111 -13.09 -8.86 5.53
C PRO A 111 -13.44 -8.00 6.77
N MET A 112 -14.25 -6.97 6.65
CA MET A 112 -14.58 -6.07 7.78
C MET A 112 -15.22 -6.82 8.95
N ARG A 113 -16.15 -7.72 8.67
CA ARG A 113 -16.78 -8.59 9.69
C ARG A 113 -15.75 -9.40 10.47
N SER A 114 -14.80 -10.00 9.76
CA SER A 114 -13.71 -10.78 10.37
C SER A 114 -12.81 -9.90 11.26
N TRP A 115 -12.51 -8.68 10.85
CA TRP A 115 -11.64 -7.76 11.63
C TRP A 115 -12.35 -7.16 12.83
N LEU A 116 -13.67 -6.95 12.78
CA LEU A 116 -14.42 -6.44 13.91
C LEU A 116 -14.75 -7.54 14.96
N ARG A 117 -14.63 -8.82 14.60
CA ARG A 117 -14.94 -9.93 15.48
C ARG A 117 -14.19 -9.91 16.83
N PRO A 118 -12.89 -9.58 16.94
CA PRO A 118 -12.22 -9.49 18.24
C PRO A 118 -12.85 -8.47 19.17
N PHE A 119 -13.37 -7.36 18.64
CA PHE A 119 -13.99 -6.29 19.42
C PHE A 119 -15.36 -6.68 19.99
N THR A 120 -16.01 -7.71 19.44
CA THR A 120 -17.29 -8.22 19.98
C THR A 120 -17.15 -8.84 21.37
N ARG A 121 -15.92 -9.14 21.80
CA ARG A 121 -15.61 -9.71 23.12
C ARG A 121 -15.35 -8.66 24.19
N ILE A 122 -15.35 -7.36 23.85
CA ILE A 122 -15.05 -6.26 24.78
C ILE A 122 -16.35 -5.70 25.34
N PRO A 123 -16.69 -5.92 26.64
CA PRO A 123 -17.86 -5.26 27.26
C PRO A 123 -17.62 -3.74 27.44
N PRO A 124 -18.61 -2.87 27.26
CA PRO A 124 -19.97 -3.09 26.73
C PRO A 124 -20.05 -3.01 25.18
N LEU A 125 -18.93 -2.79 24.49
CA LEU A 125 -18.85 -2.53 23.05
C LEU A 125 -19.21 -3.75 22.19
N GLY A 126 -19.18 -4.95 22.75
CA GLY A 126 -19.38 -6.20 22.02
C GLY A 126 -20.70 -6.27 21.27
N HIS A 127 -21.79 -5.82 21.87
CA HIS A 127 -23.12 -5.80 21.23
C HIS A 127 -23.12 -4.86 20.01
N VAL A 128 -22.40 -3.73 20.07
CA VAL A 128 -22.31 -2.76 18.99
C VAL A 128 -21.52 -3.35 17.82
N PHE A 129 -20.32 -3.88 18.07
CA PHE A 129 -19.46 -4.42 17.02
C PHE A 129 -19.97 -5.74 16.42
N GLY A 130 -20.85 -6.47 17.12
CA GLY A 130 -21.55 -7.63 16.60
C GLY A 130 -22.73 -7.30 15.67
N ALA A 131 -23.22 -6.08 15.70
CA ALA A 131 -24.38 -5.67 14.93
C ALA A 131 -24.05 -5.51 13.44
N GLY A 132 -24.87 -6.07 12.55
CA GLY A 132 -24.65 -6.03 11.10
C GLY A 132 -24.58 -4.60 10.54
N TRP A 133 -25.36 -3.67 11.08
CA TRP A 133 -25.35 -2.27 10.64
C TRP A 133 -24.00 -1.59 10.90
N VAL A 134 -23.28 -1.96 11.96
CA VAL A 134 -21.94 -1.44 12.24
C VAL A 134 -20.95 -1.91 11.17
N VAL A 135 -20.96 -3.21 10.85
CA VAL A 135 -20.12 -3.76 9.77
C VAL A 135 -20.35 -2.98 8.47
N TYR A 136 -21.62 -2.82 8.08
CA TYR A 136 -21.95 -2.11 6.84
C TYR A 136 -21.69 -0.60 6.90
N SER A 137 -21.72 0.03 8.06
CA SER A 137 -21.25 1.42 8.22
C SER A 137 -19.76 1.56 7.90
N PHE A 138 -18.92 0.61 8.33
CA PHE A 138 -17.51 0.58 7.96
C PHE A 138 -17.30 0.24 6.49
N VAL A 139 -18.06 -0.70 5.94
CA VAL A 139 -17.98 -1.13 4.53
C VAL A 139 -18.32 0.04 3.61
N ILE A 140 -19.47 0.66 3.78
CA ILE A 140 -19.95 1.77 2.93
C ILE A 140 -19.18 3.06 3.25
N GLY A 141 -18.96 3.35 4.53
CA GLY A 141 -18.20 4.54 4.96
C GLY A 141 -16.77 4.52 4.42
N GLY A 142 -16.08 3.38 4.49
CA GLY A 142 -14.74 3.22 3.93
C GLY A 142 -14.69 3.32 2.41
N LEU A 143 -15.69 2.75 1.72
CA LEU A 143 -15.82 2.88 0.27
C LEU A 143 -16.05 4.33 -0.16
N LEU A 144 -17.04 5.00 0.44
CA LEU A 144 -17.38 6.38 0.11
C LEU A 144 -16.26 7.35 0.45
N LEU A 145 -15.60 7.15 1.59
CA LEU A 145 -14.47 7.98 1.95
C LEU A 145 -13.35 7.86 0.92
N ASP A 146 -12.93 6.65 0.57
CA ASP A 146 -11.85 6.47 -0.40
C ASP A 146 -12.17 7.07 -1.77
N LEU A 147 -13.41 6.97 -2.25
CA LEU A 147 -13.80 7.54 -3.54
C LEU A 147 -13.99 9.06 -3.50
N LEU A 148 -14.49 9.61 -2.40
CA LEU A 148 -14.96 11.00 -2.35
C LEU A 148 -14.02 11.95 -1.62
N VAL A 149 -13.12 11.45 -0.75
CA VAL A 149 -12.28 12.32 0.09
C VAL A 149 -11.46 13.31 -0.72
N VAL A 150 -10.83 12.87 -1.80
CA VAL A 150 -9.97 13.75 -2.63
C VAL A 150 -10.78 14.80 -3.38
N PRO A 151 -11.84 14.49 -4.12
CA PRO A 151 -12.73 15.50 -4.70
C PRO A 151 -13.26 16.51 -3.67
N LEU A 152 -13.69 16.02 -2.50
CA LEU A 152 -14.22 16.89 -1.43
C LEU A 152 -13.14 17.77 -0.79
N LEU A 153 -11.91 17.29 -0.67
CA LEU A 153 -10.76 18.09 -0.19
C LEU A 153 -10.35 19.16 -1.20
N LEU A 154 -10.50 18.92 -2.49
CA LEU A 154 -10.21 19.90 -3.53
C LEU A 154 -11.25 21.02 -3.56
N TRP A 155 -12.50 20.75 -3.21
CA TRP A 155 -13.55 21.73 -3.19
C TRP A 155 -13.54 22.55 -1.88
N ARG A 156 -13.39 23.87 -1.99
CA ARG A 156 -13.20 24.76 -0.81
C ARG A 156 -14.32 24.67 0.23
N ARG A 157 -15.58 24.46 -0.21
CA ARG A 157 -16.74 24.44 0.69
C ARG A 157 -16.80 23.17 1.55
N THR A 158 -16.35 22.04 1.02
CA THR A 158 -16.41 20.71 1.68
C THR A 158 -15.09 20.30 2.33
N ARG A 159 -13.99 21.02 2.03
CA ARG A 159 -12.63 20.67 2.44
C ARG A 159 -12.50 20.36 3.93
N LEU A 160 -13.04 21.21 4.80
CA LEU A 160 -12.90 21.05 6.24
C LEU A 160 -13.65 19.78 6.72
N VAL A 161 -14.86 19.57 6.23
CA VAL A 161 -15.66 18.38 6.58
C VAL A 161 -14.96 17.11 6.09
N ALA A 162 -14.47 17.12 4.85
CA ALA A 162 -13.72 15.99 4.28
C ALA A 162 -12.42 15.72 5.05
N PHE A 163 -11.72 16.77 5.46
CA PHE A 163 -10.51 16.64 6.29
C PHE A 163 -10.83 16.02 7.65
N ILE A 164 -11.86 16.48 8.35
CA ILE A 164 -12.27 15.92 9.63
C ILE A 164 -12.68 14.44 9.47
N ALA A 165 -13.48 14.12 8.45
CA ALA A 165 -13.85 12.75 8.15
C ALA A 165 -12.63 11.84 7.88
N ALA A 166 -11.67 12.35 7.10
CA ALA A 166 -10.43 11.61 6.83
C ALA A 166 -9.53 11.46 8.08
N VAL A 167 -9.48 12.47 8.95
CA VAL A 167 -8.77 12.38 10.24
C VAL A 167 -9.41 11.28 11.10
N LEU A 168 -10.72 11.33 11.30
CA LEU A 168 -11.45 10.31 12.08
C LEU A 168 -11.24 8.91 11.50
N PHE A 169 -11.34 8.77 10.19
CA PHE A 169 -11.11 7.49 9.51
C PHE A 169 -9.70 6.95 9.75
N ASN A 170 -8.67 7.79 9.63
CA ASN A 170 -7.29 7.35 9.87
C ASN A 170 -7.03 7.03 11.34
N LEU A 171 -7.63 7.77 12.28
CA LEU A 171 -7.53 7.46 13.71
C LEU A 171 -8.23 6.13 14.04
N ILE A 172 -9.42 5.89 13.50
CA ILE A 172 -10.13 4.62 13.63
C ILE A 172 -9.29 3.47 13.05
N ASN A 173 -8.71 3.68 11.87
CA ASN A 173 -7.82 2.69 11.25
C ASN A 173 -6.58 2.40 12.10
N ALA A 174 -6.01 3.40 12.78
CA ALA A 174 -4.88 3.20 13.69
C ALA A 174 -5.23 2.34 14.91
N VAL A 175 -6.49 2.38 15.37
CA VAL A 175 -6.98 1.59 16.50
C VAL A 175 -7.38 0.17 16.08
N ILE A 176 -8.09 0.05 14.95
CA ILE A 176 -8.65 -1.25 14.52
C ILE A 176 -7.59 -2.12 13.82
N PHE A 177 -6.67 -1.50 13.08
CA PHE A 177 -5.71 -2.22 12.25
C PHE A 177 -4.28 -1.97 12.70
N ASP A 178 -3.49 -3.02 12.77
CA ASP A 178 -2.03 -2.91 12.87
C ASP A 178 -1.44 -2.59 11.49
N ILE A 179 -1.43 -1.31 11.13
CA ILE A 179 -0.94 -0.79 9.84
C ILE A 179 0.23 0.18 9.99
N GLY A 180 0.89 0.16 11.15
CA GLY A 180 2.12 0.90 11.41
C GLY A 180 2.01 2.41 11.14
N ILE A 181 2.88 2.94 10.30
CA ILE A 181 2.98 4.38 10.05
C ILE A 181 1.90 4.93 9.10
N PHE A 182 1.09 4.08 8.47
CA PHE A 182 0.19 4.49 7.39
C PHE A 182 -0.81 5.59 7.79
N PRO A 183 -1.55 5.50 8.93
CA PRO A 183 -2.48 6.54 9.33
C PRO A 183 -1.79 7.90 9.52
N TRP A 184 -0.62 7.90 10.13
CA TRP A 184 0.16 9.11 10.40
C TRP A 184 0.71 9.75 9.12
N LEU A 185 1.19 8.92 8.17
CA LEU A 185 1.60 9.36 6.85
C LEU A 185 0.43 10.04 6.12
N MET A 186 -0.76 9.42 6.15
CA MET A 186 -1.94 9.96 5.47
C MET A 186 -2.43 11.25 6.13
N LEU A 187 -2.42 11.34 7.47
CA LEU A 187 -2.77 12.57 8.18
C LEU A 187 -1.86 13.74 7.78
N GLY A 188 -0.55 13.51 7.70
CA GLY A 188 0.40 14.50 7.20
C GLY A 188 0.16 14.87 5.73
N ALA A 189 -0.09 13.88 4.89
CA ALA A 189 -0.33 14.07 3.46
C ALA A 189 -1.62 14.86 3.16
N LEU A 190 -2.66 14.74 4.00
CA LEU A 190 -3.91 15.47 3.82
C LEU A 190 -3.73 17.00 3.93
N LEU A 191 -2.70 17.47 4.62
CA LEU A 191 -2.41 18.91 4.76
C LEU A 191 -2.08 19.59 3.43
N ILE A 192 -1.58 18.85 2.43
CA ILE A 192 -1.26 19.40 1.10
C ILE A 192 -2.50 19.88 0.33
N PHE A 193 -3.70 19.45 0.72
CA PHE A 193 -4.95 19.90 0.09
C PHE A 193 -5.41 21.28 0.57
N PHE A 194 -4.83 21.78 1.65
CA PHE A 194 -5.09 23.15 2.13
C PHE A 194 -4.33 24.18 1.29
N PRO A 195 -4.70 25.49 1.41
CA PRO A 195 -3.97 26.55 0.75
C PRO A 195 -2.49 26.56 1.15
N PRO A 196 -1.55 26.82 0.23
CA PRO A 196 -0.10 26.78 0.53
C PRO A 196 0.35 27.79 1.58
N ASP A 197 -0.43 28.82 1.84
CA ASP A 197 -0.18 29.84 2.86
C ASP A 197 -0.64 29.44 4.28
N LEU A 198 -1.28 28.27 4.43
CA LEU A 198 -1.75 27.78 5.73
C LEU A 198 -0.65 27.78 6.81
N PRO A 199 0.58 27.27 6.58
CA PRO A 199 1.63 27.30 7.59
C PRO A 199 1.98 28.72 8.04
N ARG A 200 1.97 29.70 7.11
CA ARG A 200 2.24 31.10 7.42
C ARG A 200 1.11 31.74 8.22
N ARG A 201 -0.13 31.44 7.87
CA ARG A 201 -1.30 31.93 8.64
C ARG A 201 -1.25 31.42 10.07
N PHE A 202 -0.93 30.13 10.22
CA PHE A 202 -0.79 29.48 11.52
C PHE A 202 0.36 30.12 12.32
N ALA A 203 1.54 30.28 11.72
CA ALA A 203 2.67 30.89 12.37
C ALA A 203 2.38 32.34 12.82
N ARG A 204 1.65 33.12 11.98
CA ARG A 204 1.23 34.50 12.35
C ARG A 204 0.30 34.55 13.57
N ALA A 205 -0.54 33.51 13.77
CA ALA A 205 -1.43 33.45 14.93
C ALA A 205 -0.69 33.36 16.27
N PHE A 206 0.59 32.95 16.26
CA PHE A 206 1.45 32.87 17.45
C PHE A 206 2.48 33.99 17.52
N MET A 207 2.46 34.96 16.59
CA MET A 207 3.37 36.11 16.61
C MET A 207 2.70 37.30 17.27
N SER A 208 3.49 38.12 17.98
CA SER A 208 3.00 39.35 18.58
C SER A 208 2.56 40.37 17.50
N PRO A 209 1.53 41.20 17.79
CA PRO A 209 1.10 42.26 16.87
C PRO A 209 2.28 43.16 16.49
N GLY A 210 2.50 43.35 15.19
CA GLY A 210 3.60 44.21 14.68
C GLY A 210 4.89 43.45 14.30
N GLN A 211 5.01 42.16 14.60
CA GLN A 211 6.13 41.36 14.08
C GLN A 211 5.85 40.93 12.63
N GLU A 212 6.66 41.44 11.70
CA GLU A 212 6.65 40.91 10.34
C GLU A 212 7.32 39.54 10.30
N PHE A 213 6.69 38.60 9.59
CA PHE A 213 7.30 37.30 9.33
C PHE A 213 8.63 37.53 8.58
N PRO A 214 9.78 37.01 9.06
CA PRO A 214 11.06 37.23 8.38
C PRO A 214 10.94 36.73 6.92
N GLY A 215 10.89 37.68 5.97
CA GLY A 215 10.76 37.40 4.55
C GLY A 215 9.35 37.36 3.98
N ALA A 216 8.39 38.04 4.61
CA ALA A 216 7.14 38.36 3.95
C ALA A 216 7.43 39.28 2.75
N VAL A 217 7.75 38.69 1.61
CA VAL A 217 7.63 39.39 0.33
C VAL A 217 6.14 39.64 0.16
N GLN A 218 5.72 40.91 0.09
CA GLN A 218 4.39 41.26 -0.39
C GLN A 218 4.30 40.65 -1.79
N VAL A 219 3.56 39.56 -1.91
CA VAL A 219 3.20 39.03 -3.22
C VAL A 219 2.23 40.06 -3.80
N ALA A 220 2.78 41.09 -4.45
CA ALA A 220 2.01 41.89 -5.37
C ALA A 220 1.29 40.87 -6.27
N ALA A 221 -0.01 41.01 -6.43
CA ALA A 221 -0.78 40.15 -7.30
C ALA A 221 0.01 40.03 -8.60
N ALA A 222 0.58 38.87 -8.86
CA ALA A 222 1.34 38.66 -10.09
C ALA A 222 0.39 39.05 -11.23
N PRO A 223 0.82 39.94 -12.16
CA PRO A 223 0.02 40.23 -13.33
C PRO A 223 -0.43 38.90 -13.92
N VAL A 224 -1.68 38.83 -14.33
CA VAL A 224 -2.19 37.64 -15.06
C VAL A 224 -1.28 37.52 -16.27
N GLU A 225 -0.25 36.67 -16.16
CA GLU A 225 0.66 36.40 -17.26
C GLU A 225 -0.21 35.87 -18.42
N GLU A 226 -0.27 36.59 -19.49
CA GLU A 226 -0.86 36.10 -20.74
C GLU A 226 -0.28 34.72 -21.02
N ARG A 227 -1.13 33.78 -21.41
CA ARG A 227 -0.75 32.36 -21.68
C ARG A 227 0.34 32.34 -22.74
N ARG A 228 1.59 32.39 -22.28
CA ARG A 228 2.74 32.23 -23.17
C ARG A 228 2.88 30.76 -23.59
N PRO A 229 3.32 30.47 -24.81
CA PRO A 229 3.69 29.13 -25.22
C PRO A 229 4.76 28.58 -24.27
N LEU A 230 4.63 27.29 -23.88
CA LEU A 230 5.63 26.64 -23.03
C LEU A 230 7.00 26.66 -23.71
N ALA A 231 8.04 27.01 -22.97
CA ALA A 231 9.42 26.88 -23.40
C ALA A 231 9.78 25.40 -23.62
N GLY A 232 10.83 25.10 -24.38
CA GLY A 232 11.24 23.73 -24.67
C GLY A 232 11.44 22.88 -23.41
N SER A 233 12.11 23.41 -22.40
CA SER A 233 12.31 22.75 -21.09
C SER A 233 11.00 22.51 -20.33
N GLU A 234 10.05 23.44 -20.40
CA GLU A 234 8.73 23.29 -19.77
C GLU A 234 7.89 22.20 -20.47
N LYS A 235 8.01 22.05 -21.79
CA LYS A 235 7.39 20.95 -22.55
C LYS A 235 7.95 19.59 -22.13
N VAL A 236 9.26 19.48 -21.94
CA VAL A 236 9.90 18.24 -21.47
C VAL A 236 9.40 17.89 -20.08
N VAL A 237 9.36 18.83 -19.13
CA VAL A 237 8.83 18.60 -17.78
C VAL A 237 7.37 18.16 -17.85
N ALA A 238 6.52 18.85 -18.64
CA ALA A 238 5.12 18.47 -18.82
C ALA A 238 4.97 17.06 -19.40
N ALA A 239 5.79 16.68 -20.38
CA ALA A 239 5.78 15.33 -20.96
C ALA A 239 6.16 14.26 -19.94
N LEU A 240 7.23 14.48 -19.15
CA LEU A 240 7.66 13.56 -18.10
C LEU A 240 6.61 13.40 -16.99
N LEU A 241 5.99 14.50 -16.56
CA LEU A 241 4.90 14.48 -15.58
C LEU A 241 3.67 13.73 -16.12
N SER A 242 3.32 13.96 -17.39
CA SER A 242 2.22 13.26 -18.03
C SER A 242 2.50 11.77 -18.14
N ALA A 243 3.70 11.37 -18.57
CA ALA A 243 4.11 9.98 -18.64
C ALA A 243 4.07 9.30 -17.25
N TYR A 244 4.56 9.99 -16.22
CA TYR A 244 4.50 9.52 -14.86
C TYR A 244 3.06 9.29 -14.38
N LEU A 245 2.16 10.27 -14.59
CA LEU A 245 0.76 10.16 -14.18
C LEU A 245 0.02 9.09 -14.98
N VAL A 246 0.26 8.98 -16.29
CA VAL A 246 -0.31 7.91 -17.10
C VAL A 246 0.14 6.55 -16.58
N PHE A 247 1.42 6.37 -16.28
CA PHE A 247 1.92 5.13 -15.67
C PHE A 247 1.24 4.84 -14.34
N GLN A 248 1.14 5.81 -13.42
CA GLN A 248 0.51 5.64 -12.11
C GLN A 248 -1.01 5.34 -12.21
N LEU A 249 -1.67 5.81 -13.27
CA LEU A 249 -3.09 5.54 -13.51
C LEU A 249 -3.34 4.22 -14.26
N THR A 250 -2.40 3.75 -15.07
CA THR A 250 -2.60 2.52 -15.87
C THR A 250 -2.04 1.28 -15.18
N PHE A 251 -0.87 1.40 -14.53
CA PHE A 251 -0.18 0.28 -13.92
C PHE A 251 -0.98 -0.46 -12.84
N PRO A 252 -1.77 0.19 -11.98
CA PRO A 252 -2.65 -0.52 -11.04
C PRO A 252 -3.71 -1.39 -11.71
N LEU A 253 -4.11 -1.09 -12.94
CA LEU A 253 -5.14 -1.85 -13.67
C LEU A 253 -4.64 -3.18 -14.23
N ARG A 254 -3.33 -3.45 -14.19
CA ARG A 254 -2.76 -4.68 -14.75
C ARG A 254 -3.31 -5.97 -14.15
N HIS A 255 -3.85 -5.94 -12.92
CA HIS A 255 -4.47 -7.12 -12.31
C HIS A 255 -5.70 -7.61 -13.10
N TYR A 256 -6.35 -6.76 -13.89
CA TYR A 256 -7.44 -7.16 -14.79
C TYR A 256 -6.97 -7.98 -16.00
N LEU A 257 -5.66 -8.04 -16.26
CA LEU A 257 -5.09 -8.88 -17.31
C LEU A 257 -4.96 -10.35 -16.89
N TYR A 258 -5.12 -10.63 -15.59
CA TYR A 258 -5.04 -11.97 -15.03
C TYR A 258 -6.44 -12.53 -14.74
N PRO A 259 -6.68 -13.83 -15.01
CA PRO A 259 -7.96 -14.44 -14.73
C PRO A 259 -8.19 -14.67 -13.24
N GLY A 260 -9.46 -14.67 -12.82
CA GLY A 260 -9.87 -15.03 -11.48
C GLY A 260 -9.85 -13.86 -10.48
N ASN A 261 -9.93 -14.21 -9.20
CA ASN A 261 -10.00 -13.23 -8.11
C ASN A 261 -8.60 -12.82 -7.69
N VAL A 262 -8.24 -11.56 -7.89
CA VAL A 262 -6.92 -11.00 -7.53
C VAL A 262 -6.56 -11.18 -6.05
N SER A 263 -7.52 -11.20 -5.14
CA SER A 263 -7.29 -11.49 -3.71
C SER A 263 -6.94 -12.95 -3.45
N TRP A 264 -7.26 -13.83 -4.40
CA TRP A 264 -6.94 -15.25 -4.36
C TRP A 264 -5.63 -15.56 -5.07
N THR A 265 -5.52 -15.20 -6.35
CA THR A 265 -4.36 -15.51 -7.19
C THR A 265 -3.13 -14.69 -6.85
N GLU A 266 -3.29 -13.49 -6.29
CA GLU A 266 -2.23 -12.48 -6.03
C GLU A 266 -1.61 -11.89 -7.31
N GLU A 267 -1.98 -12.37 -8.49
CA GLU A 267 -1.46 -11.89 -9.75
C GLU A 267 -1.85 -10.43 -9.99
N GLY A 268 -0.84 -9.60 -10.21
CA GLY A 268 -1.04 -8.15 -10.34
C GLY A 268 -1.45 -7.42 -9.07
N HIS A 269 -1.54 -8.09 -7.90
CA HIS A 269 -1.99 -7.49 -6.64
C HIS A 269 -1.02 -6.43 -6.09
N ASN A 270 0.29 -6.72 -6.08
CA ASN A 270 1.29 -5.76 -5.61
C ASN A 270 1.25 -4.51 -6.50
N PHE A 271 1.47 -3.32 -5.95
CA PHE A 271 1.44 -2.01 -6.63
C PHE A 271 0.09 -1.62 -7.28
N SER A 272 -1.02 -2.32 -6.95
CA SER A 272 -2.36 -2.03 -7.47
C SER A 272 -3.30 -1.41 -6.43
N TRP A 273 -2.77 -0.95 -5.30
CA TRP A 273 -3.48 -0.25 -4.22
C TRP A 273 -4.62 -1.07 -3.59
N HIS A 274 -4.54 -2.40 -3.67
CA HIS A 274 -5.45 -3.30 -2.96
C HIS A 274 -5.15 -3.26 -1.46
N MET A 275 -5.81 -2.36 -0.72
CA MET A 275 -5.54 -2.11 0.70
C MET A 275 -6.66 -2.66 1.57
N LYS A 276 -6.30 -3.54 2.54
CA LYS A 276 -7.27 -4.09 3.50
C LYS A 276 -8.56 -4.64 2.84
N LEU A 277 -8.38 -5.49 1.82
CA LEU A 277 -9.50 -6.09 1.06
C LEU A 277 -9.67 -7.58 1.35
N ARG A 278 -8.77 -8.15 2.13
CA ARG A 278 -8.78 -9.59 2.39
C ARG A 278 -8.22 -9.97 3.74
N THR A 279 -8.75 -11.04 4.28
CA THR A 279 -8.15 -11.88 5.31
C THR A 279 -7.81 -13.20 4.65
N LYS A 280 -6.54 -13.57 4.60
CA LYS A 280 -6.05 -14.78 3.96
C LYS A 280 -5.14 -15.52 4.93
N GLY A 281 -5.44 -16.79 5.20
CA GLY A 281 -4.65 -17.66 6.03
C GLY A 281 -4.41 -18.97 5.30
N GLY A 282 -3.23 -19.57 5.47
CA GLY A 282 -2.89 -20.79 4.77
C GLY A 282 -1.81 -21.60 5.46
N GLU A 283 -1.78 -22.89 5.12
CA GLU A 283 -0.79 -23.85 5.56
C GLU A 283 -0.18 -24.50 4.31
N ALA A 284 1.14 -24.67 4.30
CA ALA A 284 1.87 -25.25 3.19
C ALA A 284 2.79 -26.38 3.68
N VAL A 285 2.77 -27.51 2.97
CA VAL A 285 3.70 -28.62 3.17
C VAL A 285 4.30 -28.95 1.81
N PHE A 286 5.63 -29.04 1.76
CA PHE A 286 6.36 -29.36 0.55
C PHE A 286 6.86 -30.81 0.58
N THR A 287 6.84 -31.44 -0.59
CA THR A 287 7.39 -32.77 -0.80
C THR A 287 8.44 -32.67 -1.89
N VAL A 288 9.69 -32.96 -1.56
CA VAL A 288 10.80 -33.02 -2.51
C VAL A 288 11.10 -34.47 -2.76
N THR A 289 11.13 -34.90 -4.04
CA THR A 289 11.40 -36.25 -4.46
C THR A 289 12.56 -36.27 -5.44
N HIS A 290 13.53 -37.15 -5.22
CA HIS A 290 14.59 -37.43 -6.19
C HIS A 290 14.22 -38.66 -7.00
N PRO A 291 13.83 -38.53 -8.29
CA PRO A 291 13.32 -39.66 -9.09
C PRO A 291 14.35 -40.77 -9.27
N GLY A 292 15.64 -40.44 -9.33
CA GLY A 292 16.72 -41.41 -9.54
C GLY A 292 16.90 -42.39 -8.39
N SER A 293 16.71 -41.98 -7.14
CA SER A 293 16.85 -42.83 -5.94
C SER A 293 15.52 -43.21 -5.31
N GLY A 294 14.41 -42.57 -5.70
CA GLY A 294 13.11 -42.70 -5.04
C GLY A 294 13.03 -42.05 -3.66
N GLN A 295 14.09 -41.34 -3.23
CA GLN A 295 14.13 -40.70 -1.91
C GLN A 295 13.18 -39.51 -1.88
N THR A 296 12.44 -39.36 -0.77
CA THR A 296 11.43 -38.32 -0.61
C THR A 296 11.61 -37.62 0.76
N TRP A 297 11.56 -36.31 0.77
CA TRP A 297 11.62 -35.46 1.97
C TRP A 297 10.33 -34.66 2.10
N THR A 298 9.73 -34.69 3.28
CA THR A 298 8.61 -33.81 3.63
C THR A 298 9.17 -32.63 4.40
N ILE A 299 8.98 -31.43 3.85
CA ILE A 299 9.56 -30.19 4.35
C ILE A 299 8.46 -29.27 4.82
N LYS A 300 8.58 -28.79 6.08
CA LYS A 300 7.76 -27.75 6.65
C LYS A 300 8.49 -26.43 6.55
N PRO A 301 7.87 -25.36 6.03
CA PRO A 301 8.53 -24.07 5.82
C PRO A 301 9.14 -23.43 7.08
N GLU A 302 8.62 -23.76 8.28
CA GLU A 302 9.11 -23.28 9.57
C GLU A 302 10.56 -23.67 9.86
N GLN A 303 11.08 -24.66 9.16
CA GLN A 303 12.47 -25.11 9.28
C GLN A 303 13.45 -24.14 8.58
N TYR A 304 12.95 -23.32 7.64
CA TYR A 304 13.74 -22.45 6.76
C TYR A 304 13.40 -20.96 6.94
N LEU A 305 12.15 -20.67 7.28
CA LEU A 305 11.59 -19.32 7.24
C LEU A 305 11.16 -18.87 8.63
N ALA A 306 11.33 -17.57 8.89
CA ALA A 306 10.76 -16.94 10.09
C ALA A 306 9.22 -16.96 10.02
N SER A 307 8.55 -16.96 11.17
CA SER A 307 7.09 -17.10 11.27
C SER A 307 6.31 -16.12 10.37
N HIS A 308 6.74 -14.85 10.27
CA HIS A 308 6.10 -13.87 9.39
C HIS A 308 6.26 -14.20 7.90
N GLN A 309 7.39 -14.82 7.51
CA GLN A 309 7.66 -15.27 6.14
C GLN A 309 6.81 -16.49 5.80
N VAL A 310 6.69 -17.46 6.72
CA VAL A 310 5.82 -18.63 6.57
C VAL A 310 4.37 -18.20 6.29
N VAL A 311 3.81 -17.31 7.12
CA VAL A 311 2.44 -16.80 6.95
C VAL A 311 2.23 -16.13 5.59
N LYS A 312 3.22 -15.38 5.10
CA LYS A 312 3.14 -14.72 3.79
C LYS A 312 3.33 -15.70 2.64
N MET A 313 4.32 -16.57 2.73
CA MET A 313 4.63 -17.58 1.72
C MET A 313 3.45 -18.53 1.52
N SER A 314 2.88 -19.07 2.59
CA SER A 314 1.76 -20.02 2.51
C SER A 314 0.48 -19.46 1.87
N THR A 315 0.41 -18.16 1.59
CA THR A 315 -0.78 -17.52 1.02
C THR A 315 -0.57 -16.88 -0.34
N LYS A 316 0.68 -16.87 -0.86
CA LYS A 316 1.05 -16.18 -2.10
C LYS A 316 1.70 -17.16 -3.08
N PRO A 317 1.09 -17.41 -4.25
CA PRO A 317 1.62 -18.35 -5.22
C PRO A 317 3.06 -18.06 -5.67
N ASP A 318 3.41 -16.79 -5.91
CA ASP A 318 4.76 -16.38 -6.28
C ASP A 318 5.81 -16.75 -5.21
N LEU A 319 5.50 -16.55 -3.94
CA LEU A 319 6.39 -16.93 -2.85
C LEU A 319 6.48 -18.45 -2.65
N ILE A 320 5.39 -19.17 -2.91
CA ILE A 320 5.39 -20.65 -2.90
C ILE A 320 6.34 -21.17 -3.97
N LEU A 321 6.26 -20.62 -5.19
CA LEU A 321 7.15 -20.98 -6.30
C LEU A 321 8.61 -20.66 -5.98
N HIS A 322 8.90 -19.47 -5.46
CA HIS A 322 10.25 -19.09 -5.05
C HIS A 322 10.82 -20.02 -3.99
N PHE A 323 10.00 -20.43 -3.01
CA PHE A 323 10.43 -21.36 -1.98
C PHE A 323 10.66 -22.78 -2.54
N ALA A 324 9.83 -23.23 -3.48
CA ALA A 324 10.05 -24.50 -4.18
C ALA A 324 11.38 -24.52 -4.96
N HIS A 325 11.70 -23.43 -5.67
CA HIS A 325 12.98 -23.30 -6.35
C HIS A 325 14.17 -23.28 -5.38
N HIS A 326 14.02 -22.64 -4.22
CA HIS A 326 15.03 -22.66 -3.16
C HIS A 326 15.30 -24.09 -2.68
N LEU A 327 14.25 -24.87 -2.43
CA LEU A 327 14.37 -26.27 -2.01
C LEU A 327 15.05 -27.14 -3.08
N ALA A 328 14.69 -26.95 -4.35
CA ALA A 328 15.32 -27.66 -5.46
C ALA A 328 16.81 -27.34 -5.57
N GLU A 329 17.19 -26.06 -5.42
CA GLU A 329 18.59 -25.64 -5.46
C GLU A 329 19.38 -26.16 -4.27
N GLU A 330 18.81 -26.19 -3.07
CA GLU A 330 19.43 -26.77 -1.88
C GLU A 330 19.72 -28.25 -2.07
N LYS A 331 18.76 -29.01 -2.55
CA LYS A 331 18.94 -30.45 -2.81
C LYS A 331 19.97 -30.71 -3.91
N ARG A 332 20.05 -29.84 -4.93
CA ARG A 332 21.12 -29.91 -5.94
C ARG A 332 22.50 -29.73 -5.31
N ARG A 333 22.65 -28.79 -4.37
CA ARG A 333 23.92 -28.60 -3.63
C ARG A 333 24.28 -29.79 -2.75
N GLU A 334 23.29 -30.55 -2.28
CA GLU A 334 23.50 -31.81 -1.55
C GLU A 334 23.85 -32.99 -2.49
N GLY A 335 23.86 -32.79 -3.81
CA GLY A 335 24.20 -33.82 -4.81
C GLY A 335 22.99 -34.56 -5.40
N TYR A 336 21.78 -34.06 -5.17
CA TYR A 336 20.54 -34.60 -5.75
C TYR A 336 20.08 -33.75 -6.93
N ASP A 337 20.46 -34.15 -8.14
CA ASP A 337 20.04 -33.46 -9.36
C ASP A 337 18.61 -33.85 -9.78
N ASN A 338 17.92 -32.93 -10.48
CA ASN A 338 16.60 -33.17 -11.06
C ASN A 338 15.52 -33.59 -10.06
N VAL A 339 15.53 -33.01 -8.85
CA VAL A 339 14.46 -33.22 -7.87
C VAL A 339 13.14 -32.64 -8.35
N GLU A 340 12.04 -33.32 -8.05
CA GLU A 340 10.68 -32.82 -8.19
C GLU A 340 10.24 -32.16 -6.87
N VAL A 341 9.66 -30.97 -6.94
CA VAL A 341 9.12 -30.26 -5.77
C VAL A 341 7.63 -30.07 -5.94
N ARG A 342 6.86 -30.71 -5.09
CA ARG A 342 5.41 -30.55 -5.03
C ARG A 342 5.01 -29.91 -3.72
N ALA A 343 3.88 -29.17 -3.71
CA ALA A 343 3.38 -28.56 -2.50
C ALA A 343 1.87 -28.73 -2.34
N ARG A 344 1.46 -29.08 -1.13
CA ARG A 344 0.05 -29.03 -0.74
C ARG A 344 -0.18 -27.78 0.08
N VAL A 345 -0.94 -26.83 -0.48
CA VAL A 345 -1.19 -25.52 0.13
C VAL A 345 -2.68 -25.30 0.28
N MET A 346 -3.14 -25.33 1.53
CA MET A 346 -4.55 -25.11 1.89
C MET A 346 -4.73 -23.67 2.35
N VAL A 347 -5.64 -22.93 1.70
CA VAL A 347 -5.82 -21.50 1.96
C VAL A 347 -7.29 -21.17 2.14
N SER A 348 -7.59 -20.36 3.16
CA SER A 348 -8.88 -19.72 3.39
C SER A 348 -8.81 -18.25 2.98
N LEU A 349 -9.83 -17.75 2.31
CA LEU A 349 -10.00 -16.34 1.94
C LEU A 349 -11.33 -15.79 2.47
N ASN A 350 -11.28 -14.71 3.27
CA ASN A 350 -12.46 -13.98 3.75
C ASN A 350 -13.52 -14.88 4.41
N GLY A 351 -13.08 -15.77 5.32
CA GLY A 351 -13.98 -16.65 6.06
C GLY A 351 -14.57 -17.83 5.26
N ARG A 352 -14.00 -18.13 4.09
CA ARG A 352 -14.31 -19.35 3.34
C ARG A 352 -13.66 -20.58 3.97
N GLU A 353 -14.24 -21.75 3.71
CA GLU A 353 -13.55 -23.02 3.98
C GLU A 353 -12.21 -23.06 3.22
N PRO A 354 -11.15 -23.61 3.83
CA PRO A 354 -9.87 -23.77 3.16
C PRO A 354 -9.98 -24.67 1.92
N GLN A 355 -9.39 -24.25 0.81
CA GLN A 355 -9.24 -25.05 -0.40
C GLN A 355 -7.79 -25.03 -0.90
N LEU A 356 -7.45 -25.93 -1.82
CA LEU A 356 -6.15 -25.93 -2.46
C LEU A 356 -5.94 -24.62 -3.24
N LEU A 357 -4.80 -23.96 -3.00
CA LEU A 357 -4.41 -22.74 -3.72
C LEU A 357 -3.70 -23.08 -5.04
N ILE A 358 -2.93 -24.15 -5.04
CA ILE A 358 -2.13 -24.60 -6.20
C ILE A 358 -2.39 -26.07 -6.45
N ASP A 359 -2.11 -26.55 -7.68
CA ASP A 359 -2.19 -27.95 -8.03
C ASP A 359 -1.12 -28.76 -7.26
N PRO A 360 -1.51 -29.70 -6.38
CA PRO A 360 -0.57 -30.46 -5.57
C PRO A 360 0.22 -31.51 -6.37
N ASN A 361 -0.18 -31.82 -7.61
CA ASN A 361 0.48 -32.78 -8.47
C ASN A 361 1.56 -32.16 -9.36
N LEU A 362 1.58 -30.85 -9.46
CA LEU A 362 2.53 -30.12 -10.29
C LEU A 362 3.93 -30.12 -9.69
N ASP A 363 4.95 -30.31 -10.54
CA ASP A 363 6.35 -30.13 -10.18
C ASP A 363 6.72 -28.66 -10.29
N LEU A 364 6.73 -27.97 -9.14
CA LEU A 364 7.05 -26.55 -9.04
C LEU A 364 8.53 -26.23 -9.38
N ALA A 365 9.43 -27.24 -9.31
CA ALA A 365 10.82 -27.02 -9.69
C ALA A 365 11.00 -26.75 -11.20
N LYS A 366 10.02 -27.14 -12.02
CA LYS A 366 10.00 -26.94 -13.48
C LYS A 366 9.22 -25.70 -13.91
N GLU A 367 8.41 -25.12 -13.02
CA GLU A 367 7.63 -23.94 -13.35
C GLU A 367 8.53 -22.69 -13.35
N GLU A 368 8.34 -21.82 -14.33
CA GLU A 368 9.10 -20.59 -14.45
C GLU A 368 8.39 -19.40 -13.79
N VAL A 369 9.17 -18.50 -13.22
CA VAL A 369 8.66 -17.20 -12.78
C VAL A 369 8.32 -16.36 -14.01
N SER A 370 7.04 -16.11 -14.24
CA SER A 370 6.54 -15.43 -15.43
C SER A 370 5.59 -14.29 -15.08
N LEU A 371 5.45 -13.33 -16.03
CA LEU A 371 4.40 -12.32 -15.99
C LEU A 371 3.11 -12.78 -16.65
N LEU A 372 3.09 -13.96 -17.24
CA LEU A 372 1.89 -14.57 -17.80
C LEU A 372 1.04 -15.22 -16.70
N PRO A 373 -0.28 -15.38 -16.92
CA PRO A 373 -1.15 -16.03 -15.94
C PRO A 373 -0.68 -17.44 -15.58
N ALA A 374 -0.54 -17.70 -14.29
CA ALA A 374 -0.07 -18.98 -13.76
C ALA A 374 -1.21 -20.02 -13.79
N ARG A 375 -1.12 -21.00 -14.70
CA ARG A 375 -2.14 -22.03 -14.90
C ARG A 375 -2.23 -23.04 -13.76
N TRP A 376 -1.24 -23.09 -12.91
CA TRP A 376 -1.14 -23.99 -11.76
C TRP A 376 -1.84 -23.46 -10.50
N ILE A 377 -2.36 -22.23 -10.53
CA ILE A 377 -3.19 -21.68 -9.44
C ILE A 377 -4.60 -22.24 -9.61
N VAL A 378 -5.09 -22.95 -8.58
CA VAL A 378 -6.44 -23.51 -8.56
C VAL A 378 -7.46 -22.39 -8.40
N PRO A 379 -8.49 -22.29 -9.24
CA PRO A 379 -9.52 -21.27 -9.12
C PRO A 379 -10.26 -21.32 -7.77
N LEU A 380 -10.66 -20.16 -7.26
CA LEU A 380 -11.48 -20.05 -6.06
C LEU A 380 -12.91 -20.54 -6.34
N THR A 381 -13.31 -21.63 -5.68
CA THR A 381 -14.64 -22.24 -5.86
C THR A 381 -15.48 -22.26 -4.58
N THR A 382 -14.84 -22.15 -3.40
CA THR A 382 -15.55 -22.16 -2.12
C THR A 382 -16.40 -20.89 -1.95
N PRO A 383 -17.70 -21.04 -1.59
CA PRO A 383 -18.59 -19.90 -1.43
C PRO A 383 -18.24 -19.07 -0.19
N LEU A 384 -18.58 -17.78 -0.23
CA LEU A 384 -18.41 -16.90 0.90
C LEU A 384 -19.29 -17.35 2.07
N GLY A 385 -18.73 -17.34 3.29
CA GLY A 385 -19.45 -17.74 4.51
C GLY A 385 -19.53 -19.25 4.75
N SER A 386 -18.97 -20.11 3.89
CA SER A 386 -19.01 -21.57 4.03
C SER A 386 -18.48 -22.05 5.40
N ARG A 387 -17.41 -21.47 5.90
CA ARG A 387 -16.85 -21.82 7.22
C ARG A 387 -17.77 -21.53 8.39
N GLN A 388 -18.65 -20.53 8.28
CA GLN A 388 -19.66 -20.24 9.33
C GLN A 388 -20.79 -21.26 9.32
N ALA A 389 -21.13 -21.79 8.15
CA ALA A 389 -22.13 -22.83 8.00
C ALA A 389 -21.63 -24.17 8.55
N SER A 390 -20.39 -24.57 8.31
CA SER A 390 -19.82 -25.82 8.83
C SER A 390 -19.72 -25.82 10.36
N ILE A 391 -19.25 -24.71 10.96
CA ILE A 391 -19.18 -24.59 12.42
C ILE A 391 -20.58 -24.66 13.07
N ARG A 392 -21.64 -24.17 12.42
CA ARG A 392 -23.01 -24.27 12.91
C ARG A 392 -23.55 -25.70 12.79
N SER A 393 -23.25 -26.40 11.71
CA SER A 393 -23.68 -27.80 11.55
C SER A 393 -23.01 -28.76 12.56
N ASP A 394 -21.78 -28.48 12.97
CA ASP A 394 -21.06 -29.26 13.98
C ASP A 394 -21.47 -28.91 15.42
N SER A 395 -22.19 -27.82 15.64
CA SER A 395 -22.64 -27.35 16.96
C SER A 395 -24.12 -27.65 17.27
N ASP A 396 -24.89 -28.16 16.32
CA ASP A 396 -26.26 -28.66 16.51
C ASP A 396 -26.17 -30.19 16.69
N PRO A 397 -26.18 -30.73 17.95
CA PRO A 397 -26.40 -32.14 18.15
C PRO A 397 -27.89 -32.45 17.88
N GLU A 398 -28.14 -33.49 17.09
CA GLU A 398 -29.47 -34.11 16.93
C GLU A 398 -30.11 -34.51 18.27
#